data_f769e0b7d77dc7ba3a9c5cf6abb3b868
#
_entry.id   f769e0b7d77dc7ba3a9c5cf6abb3b868
#
_cell.length_a   1.000
_cell.length_b   1.000
_cell.length_c   1.000
_cell.angle_alpha   90.00
_cell.angle_beta   90.00
_cell.angle_gamma   90.00
#
_symmetry.space_group_name_H-M   'P 1'
#
loop_
_entity.id
_entity.type
_entity.pdbx_description
1 polymer ?
#
loop_
_entity_poly.entity_id
_entity_poly.type
_entity_poly.pdbx_seq_one_letter_code
_entity_poly.pdbx_strand_id
1 'polypeptide(L)'
;LKELQDRGVDAYPVGSPPSHTVAQALAAAAGTEVTVSGRVLRLRDYGGVLFAQLRDWSGETQLSLDNSLLSDGSTSDFTRTIDLGDLVEVTGTMGRTRSGTWSVLVTHWRLIGKCLRPLPDKWKGLTDQEARVRARYVDLAVNTDARDLIRARSGVLHAIRETLVGKGFLEVETPILQQIHGGANARP
;
A
#
# COMPACT_ATOMS: atom_id res chain seq x y z
N LEU A 1 -1.86 13.50 16.22
CA LEU A 1 -0.70 12.87 16.88
C LEU A 1 -0.76 12.96 18.40
N LYS A 2 -0.97 14.16 18.95
CA LYS A 2 -1.02 14.33 20.40
C LYS A 2 -2.08 13.44 21.06
N GLU A 3 -3.27 13.38 20.51
CA GLU A 3 -4.34 12.51 21.01
C GLU A 3 -3.95 11.01 21.00
N LEU A 4 -3.23 10.55 19.97
CA LEU A 4 -2.70 9.17 19.91
C LEU A 4 -1.66 8.94 21.01
N GLN A 5 -0.74 9.90 21.19
CA GLN A 5 0.28 9.84 22.24
C GLN A 5 -0.34 9.83 23.64
N ASP A 6 -1.36 10.69 23.89
CA ASP A 6 -2.08 10.75 25.16
C ASP A 6 -2.80 9.43 25.48
N ARG A 7 -3.15 8.65 24.44
CA ARG A 7 -3.76 7.30 24.53
C ARG A 7 -2.71 6.16 24.55
N GLY A 8 -1.42 6.47 24.50
CA GLY A 8 -0.35 5.47 24.44
C GLY A 8 -0.26 4.73 23.09
N VAL A 9 -0.86 5.28 22.03
CA VAL A 9 -0.81 4.68 20.68
C VAL A 9 0.40 5.25 19.93
N ASP A 10 1.34 4.38 19.55
CA ASP A 10 2.44 4.78 18.68
C ASP A 10 1.93 4.97 17.24
N ALA A 11 2.15 6.16 16.70
CA ALA A 11 1.71 6.51 15.36
C ALA A 11 2.60 5.90 14.25
N TYR A 12 3.79 5.42 14.59
CA TYR A 12 4.80 4.87 13.67
C TYR A 12 5.55 3.68 14.29
N PRO A 13 4.84 2.62 14.70
CA PRO A 13 5.47 1.49 15.34
C PRO A 13 6.40 0.74 14.38
N VAL A 14 7.37 0.02 14.92
CA VAL A 14 8.14 -0.93 14.15
C VAL A 14 7.21 -2.03 13.67
N GLY A 15 7.11 -2.17 12.33
CA GLY A 15 6.27 -3.17 11.70
C GLY A 15 6.94 -4.54 11.63
N SER A 16 6.12 -5.59 11.56
CA SER A 16 6.52 -6.92 11.11
C SER A 16 6.01 -7.14 9.70
N PRO A 17 6.67 -7.97 8.87
CA PRO A 17 6.16 -8.28 7.54
C PRO A 17 4.79 -8.95 7.65
N PRO A 18 3.80 -8.56 6.83
CA PRO A 18 2.52 -9.25 6.77
C PRO A 18 2.72 -10.68 6.24
N SER A 19 1.84 -11.62 6.63
CA SER A 19 1.90 -13.00 6.14
C SER A 19 1.53 -13.12 4.66
N HIS A 20 0.67 -12.24 4.16
CA HIS A 20 0.14 -12.24 2.80
C HIS A 20 0.14 -10.83 2.21
N THR A 21 0.40 -10.73 0.91
CA THR A 21 -0.02 -9.57 0.13
C THR A 21 -1.53 -9.59 -0.05
N VAL A 22 -2.13 -8.45 -0.42
CA VAL A 22 -3.57 -8.39 -0.72
C VAL A 22 -3.96 -9.36 -1.84
N ALA A 23 -3.15 -9.49 -2.89
CA ALA A 23 -3.43 -10.44 -3.97
C ALA A 23 -3.38 -11.90 -3.50
N GLN A 24 -2.43 -12.27 -2.63
CA GLN A 24 -2.35 -13.60 -2.04
C GLN A 24 -3.54 -13.89 -1.12
N ALA A 25 -3.94 -12.91 -0.29
CA ALA A 25 -5.11 -13.03 0.56
C ALA A 25 -6.40 -13.24 -0.25
N LEU A 26 -6.58 -12.48 -1.34
CA LEU A 26 -7.74 -12.63 -2.23
C LEU A 26 -7.79 -13.99 -2.94
N ALA A 27 -6.64 -14.63 -3.17
CA ALA A 27 -6.55 -15.97 -3.76
C ALA A 27 -6.67 -17.10 -2.73
N ALA A 28 -6.62 -16.79 -1.43
CA ALA A 28 -6.71 -17.78 -0.36
C ALA A 28 -8.14 -18.35 -0.24
N ALA A 29 -8.26 -19.57 0.30
CA ALA A 29 -9.55 -20.20 0.56
C ALA A 29 -10.32 -19.51 1.69
N ALA A 30 -11.65 -19.69 1.72
CA ALA A 30 -12.47 -19.22 2.83
C ALA A 30 -12.00 -19.85 4.15
N GLY A 31 -11.97 -19.05 5.21
CA GLY A 31 -11.48 -19.49 6.53
C GLY A 31 -9.97 -19.43 6.71
N THR A 32 -9.19 -19.14 5.66
CA THR A 32 -7.74 -18.94 5.79
C THR A 32 -7.47 -17.69 6.61
N GLU A 33 -6.66 -17.85 7.67
CA GLU A 33 -6.16 -16.72 8.44
C GLU A 33 -5.07 -15.99 7.67
N VAL A 34 -5.20 -14.68 7.59
CA VAL A 34 -4.28 -13.80 6.86
C VAL A 34 -3.94 -12.57 7.71
N THR A 35 -2.69 -12.13 7.62
CA THR A 35 -2.28 -10.80 8.05
C THR A 35 -1.89 -10.01 6.82
N VAL A 36 -2.55 -8.89 6.58
CA VAL A 36 -2.29 -7.98 5.46
C VAL A 36 -2.04 -6.57 5.98
N SER A 37 -1.21 -5.83 5.30
CA SER A 37 -0.96 -4.42 5.61
C SER A 37 -1.12 -3.55 4.37
N GLY A 38 -1.56 -2.32 4.58
CA GLY A 38 -1.74 -1.40 3.45
C GLY A 38 -2.34 -0.07 3.86
N ARG A 39 -2.64 0.73 2.85
CA ARG A 39 -3.22 2.07 3.01
C ARG A 39 -4.73 2.01 3.01
N VAL A 40 -5.35 2.69 3.97
CA VAL A 40 -6.80 2.86 4.05
C VAL A 40 -7.24 3.94 3.06
N LEU A 41 -8.09 3.56 2.11
CA LEU A 41 -8.56 4.46 1.05
C LEU A 41 -10.00 4.91 1.25
N ARG A 42 -10.79 4.12 1.96
CA ARG A 42 -12.21 4.39 2.18
C ARG A 42 -12.66 3.78 3.50
N LEU A 43 -13.55 4.49 4.19
CA LEU A 43 -14.22 4.03 5.40
C LEU A 43 -15.73 4.20 5.23
N ARG A 44 -16.48 3.21 5.70
CA ARG A 44 -17.95 3.24 5.76
C ARG A 44 -18.38 2.61 7.08
N ASP A 45 -18.87 3.43 7.98
CA ASP A 45 -19.35 3.02 9.31
C ASP A 45 -20.87 2.84 9.29
N TYR A 46 -21.32 1.69 9.76
CA TYR A 46 -22.74 1.33 9.92
C TYR A 46 -23.09 1.05 11.38
N GLY A 47 -22.32 1.60 12.32
CA GLY A 47 -22.48 1.42 13.75
C GLY A 47 -21.77 0.18 14.28
N GLY A 48 -22.41 -0.99 14.25
CA GLY A 48 -21.79 -2.23 14.74
C GLY A 48 -20.82 -2.90 13.78
N VAL A 49 -20.85 -2.51 12.50
CA VAL A 49 -19.99 -3.04 11.44
C VAL A 49 -19.37 -1.90 10.65
N LEU A 50 -18.07 -1.94 10.44
CA LEU A 50 -17.33 -0.99 9.64
C LEU A 50 -16.68 -1.68 8.45
N PHE A 51 -16.77 -1.07 7.29
CA PHE A 51 -16.05 -1.50 6.09
C PHE A 51 -14.95 -0.51 5.75
N ALA A 52 -13.74 -1.03 5.53
CA ALA A 52 -12.60 -0.27 5.03
C ALA A 52 -12.09 -0.85 3.72
N GLN A 53 -11.60 0.02 2.83
CA GLN A 53 -10.88 -0.39 1.63
C GLN A 53 -9.39 -0.27 1.90
N LEU A 54 -8.69 -1.39 1.85
CA LEU A 54 -7.25 -1.48 2.03
C LEU A 54 -6.56 -1.69 0.69
N ARG A 55 -5.44 -1.00 0.47
CA ARG A 55 -4.58 -1.18 -0.71
C ARG A 55 -3.14 -1.41 -0.30
N ASP A 56 -2.53 -2.42 -0.89
CA ASP A 56 -1.08 -2.58 -0.92
C ASP A 56 -0.53 -2.42 -2.36
N TRP A 57 0.72 -2.82 -2.58
CA TRP A 57 1.33 -2.79 -3.92
C TRP A 57 0.73 -3.83 -4.88
N SER A 58 0.12 -4.88 -4.38
CA SER A 58 -0.40 -6.01 -5.16
C SER A 58 -1.87 -5.86 -5.55
N GLY A 59 -2.66 -5.07 -4.80
CA GLY A 59 -4.08 -4.90 -5.08
C GLY A 59 -4.86 -4.19 -3.99
N GLU A 60 -6.18 -4.33 -4.05
CA GLU A 60 -7.12 -3.77 -3.09
C GLU A 60 -8.04 -4.84 -2.53
N THR A 61 -8.38 -4.76 -1.26
CA THR A 61 -9.36 -5.65 -0.61
C THR A 61 -10.27 -4.87 0.32
N GLN A 62 -11.44 -5.43 0.58
CA GLN A 62 -12.34 -4.93 1.61
C GLN A 62 -11.97 -5.57 2.95
N LEU A 63 -11.93 -4.76 3.99
CA LEU A 63 -11.91 -5.18 5.38
C LEU A 63 -13.31 -5.09 5.93
N SER A 64 -13.74 -6.10 6.69
CA SER A 64 -14.97 -6.10 7.46
C SER A 64 -14.64 -6.18 8.94
N LEU A 65 -14.82 -5.09 9.66
CA LEU A 65 -14.65 -5.02 11.10
C LEU A 65 -16.04 -5.12 11.73
N ASP A 66 -16.28 -6.18 12.48
CA ASP A 66 -17.52 -6.41 13.22
C ASP A 66 -17.17 -6.50 14.70
N ASN A 67 -17.87 -5.73 15.55
CA ASN A 67 -17.62 -5.72 16.99
C ASN A 67 -17.72 -7.12 17.63
N SER A 68 -18.46 -8.04 17.02
CA SER A 68 -18.59 -9.41 17.52
C SER A 68 -17.36 -10.30 17.20
N LEU A 69 -16.51 -9.89 16.25
CA LEU A 69 -15.34 -10.63 15.80
C LEU A 69 -14.02 -10.03 16.28
N LEU A 70 -14.02 -8.74 16.62
CA LEU A 70 -12.82 -8.05 17.10
C LEU A 70 -12.39 -8.59 18.47
N SER A 71 -11.15 -9.03 18.58
CA SER A 71 -10.54 -9.50 19.84
C SER A 71 -10.21 -8.37 20.78
N ASP A 72 -9.79 -7.23 20.21
CA ASP A 72 -9.36 -6.05 20.95
C ASP A 72 -10.00 -4.78 20.37
N GLY A 73 -10.62 -3.97 21.23
CA GLY A 73 -11.23 -2.71 20.84
C GLY A 73 -12.58 -2.86 20.14
N SER A 74 -12.98 -1.81 19.47
CA SER A 74 -14.28 -1.71 18.78
C SER A 74 -14.12 -1.04 17.42
N THR A 75 -15.18 -1.08 16.61
CA THR A 75 -15.25 -0.28 15.38
C THR A 75 -15.11 1.22 15.67
N SER A 76 -15.58 1.68 16.82
CA SER A 76 -15.41 3.06 17.29
C SER A 76 -13.95 3.40 17.62
N ASP A 77 -13.17 2.45 18.15
CA ASP A 77 -11.73 2.66 18.39
C ASP A 77 -10.97 2.75 17.07
N PHE A 78 -11.35 1.94 16.10
CA PHE A 78 -10.80 2.03 14.74
C PHE A 78 -11.07 3.40 14.13
N THR A 79 -12.31 3.88 14.12
CA THR A 79 -12.68 5.19 13.54
C THR A 79 -12.08 6.38 14.27
N ARG A 80 -11.84 6.27 15.58
CA ARG A 80 -11.13 7.29 16.36
C ARG A 80 -9.62 7.34 16.09
N THR A 81 -9.04 6.24 15.65
CA THR A 81 -7.59 6.10 15.51
C THR A 81 -7.15 6.24 14.05
N ILE A 82 -7.94 5.71 13.11
CA ILE A 82 -7.59 5.55 11.71
C ILE A 82 -8.32 6.58 10.84
N ASP A 83 -7.54 7.32 10.07
CA ASP A 83 -8.01 8.24 9.04
C ASP A 83 -7.72 7.70 7.64
N LEU A 84 -8.34 8.33 6.63
CA LEU A 84 -8.04 8.04 5.23
C LEU A 84 -6.58 8.37 4.91
N GLY A 85 -5.90 7.41 4.32
CA GLY A 85 -4.48 7.53 4.01
C GLY A 85 -3.55 6.87 5.01
N ASP A 86 -4.02 6.52 6.20
CA ASP A 86 -3.23 5.78 7.18
C ASP A 86 -2.81 4.41 6.67
N LEU A 87 -1.68 3.94 7.15
CA LEU A 87 -1.23 2.58 6.96
C LEU A 87 -1.66 1.75 8.16
N VAL A 88 -2.31 0.64 7.91
CA VAL A 88 -2.78 -0.30 8.93
C VAL A 88 -2.32 -1.71 8.60
N GLU A 89 -2.16 -2.50 9.64
CA GLU A 89 -2.03 -3.94 9.57
C GLU A 89 -3.28 -4.55 10.19
N VAL A 90 -3.82 -5.58 9.55
CA VAL A 90 -4.99 -6.29 10.03
C VAL A 90 -4.76 -7.79 9.94
N THR A 91 -5.21 -8.50 10.95
CA THR A 91 -5.30 -9.97 10.98
C THR A 91 -6.76 -10.38 10.99
N GLY A 92 -7.08 -11.40 10.26
CA GLY A 92 -8.45 -11.92 10.18
C GLY A 92 -8.54 -13.13 9.26
N THR A 93 -9.74 -13.55 8.98
CA THR A 93 -9.99 -14.69 8.08
C THR A 93 -10.59 -14.23 6.76
N MET A 94 -10.21 -14.90 5.67
CA MET A 94 -10.84 -14.66 4.38
C MET A 94 -12.24 -15.23 4.36
N GLY A 95 -13.21 -14.40 3.97
CA GLY A 95 -14.61 -14.83 3.98
C GLY A 95 -15.54 -13.89 3.23
N ARG A 96 -16.82 -14.27 3.19
CA ARG A 96 -17.87 -13.41 2.60
C ARG A 96 -18.61 -12.67 3.69
N THR A 97 -18.83 -11.38 3.46
CA THR A 97 -19.75 -10.58 4.27
C THR A 97 -21.19 -11.04 4.06
N ARG A 98 -22.12 -10.53 4.87
CA ARG A 98 -23.57 -10.80 4.70
C ARG A 98 -24.10 -10.42 3.30
N SER A 99 -23.49 -9.41 2.66
CA SER A 99 -23.81 -9.00 1.30
C SER A 99 -23.13 -9.86 0.21
N GLY A 100 -22.36 -10.88 0.58
CA GLY A 100 -21.65 -11.77 -0.34
C GLY A 100 -20.28 -11.25 -0.81
N THR A 101 -19.85 -10.07 -0.39
CA THR A 101 -18.55 -9.49 -0.79
C THR A 101 -17.40 -10.25 -0.14
N TRP A 102 -16.40 -10.66 -0.95
CA TRP A 102 -15.18 -11.29 -0.49
C TRP A 102 -14.32 -10.28 0.25
N SER A 103 -13.95 -10.60 1.49
CA SER A 103 -13.34 -9.62 2.41
C SER A 103 -12.45 -10.31 3.43
N VAL A 104 -11.56 -9.55 4.04
CA VAL A 104 -10.91 -9.95 5.30
C VAL A 104 -11.89 -9.68 6.44
N LEU A 105 -12.33 -10.70 7.13
CA LEU A 105 -13.14 -10.62 8.36
C LEU A 105 -12.16 -10.38 9.52
N VAL A 106 -12.03 -9.14 9.93
CA VAL A 106 -10.95 -8.67 10.81
C VAL A 106 -11.22 -9.10 12.25
N THR A 107 -10.20 -9.71 12.88
CA THR A 107 -10.18 -10.05 14.29
C THR A 107 -9.25 -9.14 15.10
N HIS A 108 -8.18 -8.66 14.48
CA HIS A 108 -7.21 -7.75 15.10
C HIS A 108 -6.73 -6.71 14.11
N TRP A 109 -6.41 -5.51 14.59
CA TRP A 109 -5.87 -4.44 13.79
C TRP A 109 -4.89 -3.57 14.58
N ARG A 110 -3.95 -2.93 13.89
CA ARG A 110 -3.09 -1.90 14.46
C ARG A 110 -2.73 -0.82 13.45
N LEU A 111 -2.50 0.38 13.93
CA LEU A 111 -1.91 1.48 13.15
C LEU A 111 -0.42 1.17 12.96
N ILE A 112 0.07 1.28 11.71
CA ILE A 112 1.49 1.12 11.38
C ILE A 112 2.10 2.36 10.73
N GLY A 113 1.30 3.37 10.43
CA GLY A 113 1.79 4.66 9.95
C GLY A 113 0.69 5.68 9.77
N LYS A 114 0.77 6.78 10.51
CA LYS A 114 -0.20 7.87 10.46
C LYS A 114 0.03 8.78 9.26
N CYS A 115 -1.01 9.02 8.48
CA CYS A 115 -1.01 9.97 7.37
C CYS A 115 -1.37 11.37 7.91
N LEU A 116 -0.38 12.27 8.03
CA LEU A 116 -0.57 13.59 8.64
C LEU A 116 -1.19 14.62 7.70
N ARG A 117 -1.20 14.35 6.40
CA ARG A 117 -1.79 15.24 5.40
C ARG A 117 -2.86 14.48 4.63
N PRO A 118 -4.03 15.10 4.38
CA PRO A 118 -5.08 14.45 3.61
C PRO A 118 -4.55 14.10 2.21
N LEU A 119 -4.98 12.95 1.72
CA LEU A 119 -4.71 12.56 0.34
C LEU A 119 -5.50 13.48 -0.60
N PRO A 120 -4.99 13.72 -1.83
CA PRO A 120 -5.75 14.38 -2.88
C PRO A 120 -7.11 13.74 -3.13
N ASP A 121 -8.00 14.46 -3.84
CA ASP A 121 -9.34 13.99 -4.15
C ASP A 121 -9.32 12.55 -4.68
N LYS A 122 -10.14 11.70 -4.06
CA LYS A 122 -10.19 10.26 -4.35
C LYS A 122 -10.71 9.91 -5.76
N TRP A 123 -11.40 10.85 -6.41
CA TRP A 123 -11.98 10.65 -7.74
C TRP A 123 -11.07 11.15 -8.85
N LYS A 124 -10.39 12.29 -8.62
CA LYS A 124 -9.54 12.95 -9.60
C LYS A 124 -8.06 12.64 -9.40
N GLY A 125 -7.70 12.12 -8.22
CA GLY A 125 -6.30 11.92 -7.85
C GLY A 125 -5.51 13.24 -7.85
N LEU A 126 -4.22 13.15 -8.11
CA LEU A 126 -3.35 14.29 -8.32
C LEU A 126 -3.25 14.57 -9.82
N THR A 127 -3.88 15.66 -10.30
CA THR A 127 -4.01 15.97 -11.73
C THR A 127 -2.95 16.95 -12.23
N ASP A 128 -2.49 17.87 -11.37
CA ASP A 128 -1.47 18.85 -11.72
C ASP A 128 -0.12 18.17 -12.02
N GLN A 129 0.43 18.40 -13.23
CA GLN A 129 1.62 17.70 -13.70
C GLN A 129 2.87 18.06 -12.89
N GLU A 130 3.02 19.32 -12.50
CA GLU A 130 4.17 19.73 -11.70
C GLU A 130 4.10 19.10 -10.29
N ALA A 131 2.93 19.11 -9.67
CA ALA A 131 2.70 18.45 -8.38
C ALA A 131 2.96 16.94 -8.47
N ARG A 132 2.58 16.27 -9.57
CA ARG A 132 2.86 14.83 -9.80
C ARG A 132 4.35 14.52 -9.86
N VAL A 133 5.16 15.44 -10.41
CA VAL A 133 6.61 15.27 -10.45
C VAL A 133 7.25 15.61 -9.11
N ARG A 134 6.89 16.74 -8.49
CA ARG A 134 7.49 17.21 -7.23
C ARG A 134 7.09 16.33 -6.03
N ALA A 135 5.84 15.89 -5.98
CA ALA A 135 5.32 15.02 -4.93
C ALA A 135 5.08 13.60 -5.48
N ARG A 136 6.09 13.00 -6.12
CA ARG A 136 5.99 11.70 -6.79
C ARG A 136 5.45 10.60 -5.88
N TYR A 137 5.77 10.63 -4.60
CA TYR A 137 5.27 9.70 -3.60
C TYR A 137 3.75 9.81 -3.41
N VAL A 138 3.17 11.01 -3.51
CA VAL A 138 1.71 11.21 -3.47
C VAL A 138 1.08 10.70 -4.76
N ASP A 139 1.63 11.05 -5.92
CA ASP A 139 1.18 10.58 -7.23
C ASP A 139 1.11 9.04 -7.27
N LEU A 140 2.16 8.37 -6.82
CA LEU A 140 2.19 6.90 -6.72
C LEU A 140 1.20 6.35 -5.68
N ALA A 141 0.88 7.11 -4.62
CA ALA A 141 -0.09 6.67 -3.62
C ALA A 141 -1.53 6.73 -4.14
N VAL A 142 -1.88 7.72 -5.00
CA VAL A 142 -3.26 7.96 -5.41
C VAL A 142 -3.56 7.56 -6.86
N ASN A 143 -2.61 7.74 -7.78
CA ASN A 143 -2.82 7.49 -9.21
C ASN A 143 -2.37 6.08 -9.63
N THR A 144 -3.29 5.29 -10.17
CA THR A 144 -3.02 3.92 -10.62
C THR A 144 -2.13 3.91 -11.84
N ASP A 145 -2.40 4.78 -12.83
CA ASP A 145 -1.61 4.94 -14.05
C ASP A 145 -0.12 5.21 -13.76
N ALA A 146 0.16 6.02 -12.75
CA ALA A 146 1.53 6.29 -12.33
C ALA A 146 2.25 5.03 -11.83
N ARG A 147 1.57 4.18 -11.05
CA ARG A 147 2.12 2.89 -10.58
C ARG A 147 2.32 1.92 -11.74
N ASP A 148 1.35 1.84 -12.64
CA ASP A 148 1.41 0.93 -13.79
C ASP A 148 2.54 1.30 -14.74
N LEU A 149 2.78 2.60 -14.93
CA LEU A 149 3.93 3.08 -15.70
C LEU A 149 5.26 2.66 -15.07
N ILE A 150 5.41 2.77 -13.74
CA ILE A 150 6.62 2.32 -13.04
C ILE A 150 6.80 0.80 -13.17
N ARG A 151 5.71 0.02 -13.02
CA ARG A 151 5.76 -1.44 -13.23
C ARG A 151 6.19 -1.79 -14.65
N ALA A 152 5.58 -1.17 -15.65
CA ALA A 152 5.92 -1.40 -17.05
C ALA A 152 7.39 -1.06 -17.33
N ARG A 153 7.86 0.10 -16.86
CA ARG A 153 9.27 0.50 -17.01
C ARG A 153 10.23 -0.51 -16.36
N SER A 154 9.94 -0.93 -15.14
CA SER A 154 10.73 -1.93 -14.44
C SER A 154 10.77 -3.27 -15.21
N GLY A 155 9.61 -3.70 -15.70
CA GLY A 155 9.51 -4.92 -16.52
C GLY A 155 10.33 -4.85 -17.80
N VAL A 156 10.30 -3.71 -18.52
CA VAL A 156 11.11 -3.49 -19.73
C VAL A 156 12.60 -3.58 -19.42
N LEU A 157 13.08 -2.92 -18.37
CA LEU A 157 14.49 -2.97 -17.96
C LEU A 157 14.92 -4.38 -17.60
N HIS A 158 14.06 -5.13 -16.89
CA HIS A 158 14.31 -6.52 -16.54
C HIS A 158 14.41 -7.41 -17.79
N ALA A 159 13.46 -7.29 -18.72
CA ALA A 159 13.46 -8.04 -19.97
C ALA A 159 14.70 -7.76 -20.84
N ILE A 160 15.18 -6.50 -20.88
CA ILE A 160 16.42 -6.16 -21.59
C ILE A 160 17.61 -6.89 -20.95
N ARG A 161 17.75 -6.83 -19.62
CA ARG A 161 18.82 -7.51 -18.89
C ARG A 161 18.78 -9.02 -19.12
N GLU A 162 17.63 -9.65 -18.95
CA GLU A 162 17.45 -11.08 -19.18
C GLU A 162 17.83 -11.47 -20.63
N THR A 163 17.41 -10.67 -21.61
CA THR A 163 17.72 -10.92 -23.02
C THR A 163 19.22 -10.86 -23.28
N LEU A 164 19.92 -9.87 -22.74
CA LEU A 164 21.36 -9.72 -22.92
C LEU A 164 22.12 -10.84 -22.21
N VAL A 165 21.79 -11.13 -20.95
CA VAL A 165 22.39 -12.24 -20.19
C VAL A 165 22.16 -13.58 -20.92
N GLY A 166 20.94 -13.83 -21.41
CA GLY A 166 20.61 -15.03 -22.18
C GLY A 166 21.40 -15.16 -23.50
N LYS A 167 21.93 -14.07 -24.04
CA LYS A 167 22.82 -14.03 -25.20
C LYS A 167 24.31 -14.09 -24.84
N GLY A 168 24.66 -14.29 -23.57
CA GLY A 168 26.03 -14.40 -23.09
C GLY A 168 26.73 -13.08 -22.79
N PHE A 169 26.01 -11.95 -22.75
CA PHE A 169 26.57 -10.67 -22.30
C PHE A 169 26.71 -10.65 -20.78
N LEU A 170 27.75 -9.98 -20.31
CA LEU A 170 27.95 -9.72 -18.87
C LEU A 170 27.58 -8.28 -18.57
N GLU A 171 26.75 -8.07 -17.54
CA GLU A 171 26.47 -6.73 -16.99
C GLU A 171 27.67 -6.31 -16.13
N VAL A 172 28.21 -5.13 -16.39
CA VAL A 172 29.38 -4.59 -15.68
C VAL A 172 29.10 -3.14 -15.27
N GLU A 173 29.70 -2.73 -14.17
CA GLU A 173 29.71 -1.35 -13.72
C GLU A 173 31.00 -0.69 -14.21
N THR A 174 30.86 0.37 -15.01
CA THR A 174 32.01 1.17 -15.48
C THR A 174 32.15 2.42 -14.64
N PRO A 175 33.40 3.00 -14.53
CA PRO A 175 33.59 4.27 -13.85
C PRO A 175 32.71 5.39 -14.44
N ILE A 176 31.97 6.08 -13.59
CA ILE A 176 31.13 7.22 -13.99
C ILE A 176 31.98 8.44 -14.29
N LEU A 177 33.02 8.67 -13.48
CA LEU A 177 33.96 9.77 -13.66
C LEU A 177 35.19 9.31 -14.44
N GLN A 178 35.54 10.05 -15.48
CA GLN A 178 36.71 9.77 -16.31
C GLN A 178 37.61 11.03 -16.38
N GLN A 179 38.92 10.82 -16.47
CA GLN A 179 39.89 11.90 -16.60
C GLN A 179 39.93 12.51 -18.03
N ILE A 180 39.55 11.72 -19.01
CA ILE A 180 39.47 12.13 -20.42
C ILE A 180 38.00 12.27 -20.78
N HIS A 181 37.58 13.44 -21.25
CA HIS A 181 36.21 13.61 -21.68
C HIS A 181 35.97 12.77 -22.94
N GLY A 182 34.85 12.10 -22.95
CA GLY A 182 34.40 11.24 -24.07
C GLY A 182 32.89 11.32 -24.19
N GLY A 183 32.39 10.85 -25.30
CA GLY A 183 30.98 10.83 -25.63
C GLY A 183 30.72 11.44 -26.99
N ALA A 184 29.80 10.90 -27.75
CA ALA A 184 29.52 11.33 -29.11
C ALA A 184 29.03 12.77 -29.13
N ASN A 185 29.85 13.70 -29.53
CA ASN A 185 29.55 15.15 -29.68
C ASN A 185 29.04 15.86 -28.40
N ALA A 186 29.19 15.27 -27.23
CA ALA A 186 28.88 15.93 -25.99
C ALA A 186 29.98 16.98 -25.65
N ARG A 187 29.59 18.18 -25.35
CA ARG A 187 30.51 19.18 -24.77
C ARG A 187 30.51 19.01 -23.25
N PRO A 188 31.69 19.07 -22.61
CA PRO A 188 31.79 19.04 -21.16
C PRO A 188 31.09 20.21 -20.49
#